data_58b8593595a1fa537b91fe83e72605ec
#
_entry.id   58b8593595a1fa537b91fe83e72605ec
#
_cell.length_a   1.000
_cell.length_b   1.000
_cell.length_c   1.000
_cell.angle_alpha   90.00
_cell.angle_beta   90.00
_cell.angle_gamma   90.00
#
_symmetry.space_group_name_H-M   'P 1'
#
loop_
_entity.id
_entity.type
_entity.pdbx_description
1 polymer ?
#
loop_
_entity_poly.entity_id
_entity_poly.type
_entity_poly.pdbx_seq_one_letter_code
_entity_poly.pdbx_strand_id
1 'polypeptide(L)'
;MQRIGKFSRIVSCAVLVLLFWSVNSQAATLYERSLEKLQAGIERVSPADFTFVVLGDSRDNDGVFKKILALAKTYNPLFILHGGDYSNKGSNTETDNFLAMVDGIVPEVPFFVVIGNHENKKVFAERIGPFNFTLDSARLKLRVIAVDNENYLLKDPELEYLNCQLAAKRENTFVAMHIPPRTERWNLHTFSAGAAELTNALAENAVTLAFYFHIHVYDRDVIKGVPSIITAGAGAPLSVFGFSGEPVYHIVVVRVKNDAVSTEMVKVNE
;
A
#
# COMPACT_ATOMS: atom_id res chain seq x y z
N MET A 1 -20.77 -84.85 21.94
CA MET A 1 -20.54 -83.92 20.82
C MET A 1 -20.45 -82.50 21.34
N GLN A 2 -19.24 -81.99 21.56
CA GLN A 2 -19.00 -80.61 21.95
C GLN A 2 -18.07 -79.99 20.95
N ARG A 3 -18.52 -78.89 20.31
CA ARG A 3 -17.71 -78.08 19.38
C ARG A 3 -16.96 -77.02 20.17
N ILE A 4 -15.65 -77.07 20.06
CA ILE A 4 -14.75 -76.05 20.64
C ILE A 4 -14.61 -74.93 19.61
N GLY A 5 -15.09 -73.76 19.98
CA GLY A 5 -14.92 -72.53 19.18
C GLY A 5 -13.52 -71.92 19.37
N LYS A 6 -12.82 -71.71 18.25
CA LYS A 6 -11.55 -71.00 18.23
C LYS A 6 -11.79 -69.48 18.23
N PHE A 7 -11.37 -68.78 19.30
CA PHE A 7 -11.27 -67.34 19.32
C PHE A 7 -10.01 -66.89 18.58
N SER A 8 -10.22 -66.21 17.45
CA SER A 8 -9.16 -65.52 16.74
C SER A 8 -8.97 -64.12 17.35
N ARG A 9 -7.79 -63.85 17.96
CA ARG A 9 -7.39 -62.52 18.40
C ARG A 9 -6.85 -61.76 17.18
N ILE A 10 -7.60 -60.74 16.74
CA ILE A 10 -7.12 -59.76 15.78
C ILE A 10 -6.37 -58.72 16.58
N VAL A 11 -5.03 -58.70 16.39
CA VAL A 11 -4.17 -57.62 16.92
C VAL A 11 -4.22 -56.49 15.86
N SER A 12 -4.94 -55.44 16.16
CA SER A 12 -4.93 -54.20 15.35
C SER A 12 -3.64 -53.42 15.70
N CYS A 13 -2.65 -53.45 14.80
CA CYS A 13 -1.56 -52.52 14.83
C CYS A 13 -2.04 -51.16 14.28
N ALA A 14 -2.36 -50.25 15.19
CA ALA A 14 -2.56 -48.84 14.83
C ALA A 14 -1.19 -48.23 14.52
N VAL A 15 -0.88 -48.02 13.21
CA VAL A 15 0.28 -47.22 12.80
C VAL A 15 -0.09 -45.74 12.95
N LEU A 16 0.47 -45.11 13.98
CA LEU A 16 0.37 -43.67 14.20
C LEU A 16 1.30 -43.00 13.17
N VAL A 17 0.75 -42.52 12.04
CA VAL A 17 1.46 -41.67 11.09
C VAL A 17 1.48 -40.25 11.66
N LEU A 18 2.57 -39.90 12.34
CA LEU A 18 2.88 -38.54 12.72
C LEU A 18 3.29 -37.77 11.43
N LEU A 19 2.32 -37.11 10.82
CA LEU A 19 2.59 -36.11 9.78
C LEU A 19 3.26 -34.90 10.48
N PHE A 20 4.58 -34.84 10.40
CA PHE A 20 5.30 -33.59 10.66
C PHE A 20 4.98 -32.63 9.52
N TRP A 21 4.01 -31.76 9.71
CA TRP A 21 3.92 -30.55 8.93
C TRP A 21 5.11 -29.68 9.33
N SER A 22 6.13 -29.63 8.50
CA SER A 22 7.11 -28.56 8.56
C SER A 22 6.39 -27.30 8.16
N VAL A 23 5.90 -26.54 9.14
CA VAL A 23 5.50 -25.14 8.95
C VAL A 23 6.80 -24.45 8.60
N ASN A 24 7.04 -24.17 7.31
CA ASN A 24 8.01 -23.17 6.89
C ASN A 24 7.50 -21.87 7.50
N SER A 25 7.99 -21.49 8.68
CA SER A 25 7.69 -20.21 9.29
C SER A 25 8.51 -19.14 8.56
N GLN A 26 8.07 -18.82 7.36
CA GLN A 26 8.52 -17.60 6.72
C GLN A 26 8.02 -16.45 7.62
N ALA A 27 8.91 -15.50 7.95
CA ALA A 27 8.52 -14.36 8.76
C ALA A 27 7.38 -13.59 8.04
N ALA A 28 6.38 -13.16 8.80
CA ALA A 28 5.26 -12.41 8.24
C ALA A 28 5.75 -11.15 7.53
N THR A 29 5.22 -10.89 6.34
CA THR A 29 5.51 -9.70 5.54
C THR A 29 5.09 -8.42 6.30
N LEU A 30 5.61 -7.27 5.86
CA LEU A 30 5.16 -5.97 6.39
C LEU A 30 3.65 -5.80 6.25
N TYR A 31 3.09 -6.21 5.11
CA TYR A 31 1.66 -6.15 4.82
C TYR A 31 0.83 -6.99 5.82
N GLU A 32 1.20 -8.24 6.07
CA GLU A 32 0.47 -9.13 6.98
C GLU A 32 0.48 -8.58 8.42
N ARG A 33 1.65 -8.15 8.91
CA ARG A 33 1.78 -7.51 10.24
C ARG A 33 0.96 -6.22 10.34
N SER A 34 0.89 -5.47 9.25
CA SER A 34 0.13 -4.20 9.18
C SER A 34 -1.37 -4.43 9.12
N LEU A 35 -1.84 -5.49 8.46
CA LEU A 35 -3.28 -5.85 8.47
C LEU A 35 -3.79 -6.16 9.87
N GLU A 36 -3.03 -6.92 10.67
CA GLU A 36 -3.41 -7.23 12.06
C GLU A 36 -3.54 -5.95 12.90
N LYS A 37 -2.56 -5.04 12.78
CA LYS A 37 -2.58 -3.74 13.46
C LYS A 37 -3.75 -2.86 12.97
N LEU A 38 -4.01 -2.85 11.66
CA LEU A 38 -5.10 -2.07 11.06
C LEU A 38 -6.46 -2.54 11.59
N GLN A 39 -6.71 -3.84 11.66
CA GLN A 39 -7.95 -4.40 12.20
C GLN A 39 -8.18 -3.93 13.64
N ALA A 40 -7.15 -4.02 14.49
CA ALA A 40 -7.22 -3.51 15.85
C ALA A 40 -7.41 -1.99 15.91
N GLY A 41 -6.82 -1.23 15.00
CA GLY A 41 -6.95 0.22 14.87
C GLY A 41 -8.36 0.65 14.47
N ILE A 42 -8.97 -0.03 13.51
CA ILE A 42 -10.33 0.22 13.03
C ILE A 42 -11.34 0.19 14.18
N GLU A 43 -11.20 -0.72 15.13
CA GLU A 43 -12.12 -0.82 16.27
C GLU A 43 -11.98 0.33 17.29
N ARG A 44 -10.82 1.00 17.31
CA ARG A 44 -10.51 2.05 18.29
C ARG A 44 -10.89 3.46 17.81
N VAL A 45 -10.81 3.70 16.49
CA VAL A 45 -11.09 5.04 15.93
C VAL A 45 -12.57 5.31 15.79
N SER A 46 -12.94 6.59 15.81
CA SER A 46 -14.30 7.00 15.47
C SER A 46 -14.58 6.77 13.97
N PRO A 47 -15.71 6.15 13.60
CA PRO A 47 -16.06 6.05 12.18
C PRO A 47 -16.26 7.41 11.51
N ALA A 48 -16.58 8.44 12.30
CA ALA A 48 -16.82 9.80 11.83
C ALA A 48 -15.57 10.69 11.86
N ASP A 49 -14.45 10.24 12.41
CA ASP A 49 -13.23 11.05 12.52
C ASP A 49 -11.99 10.17 12.62
N PHE A 50 -11.26 10.06 11.53
CA PHE A 50 -9.97 9.35 11.49
C PHE A 50 -9.04 9.99 10.47
N THR A 51 -7.74 9.69 10.62
CA THR A 51 -6.67 10.23 9.79
C THR A 51 -5.81 9.10 9.27
N PHE A 52 -5.31 9.22 8.05
CA PHE A 52 -4.20 8.43 7.55
C PHE A 52 -3.19 9.31 6.82
N VAL A 53 -1.97 8.81 6.64
CA VAL A 53 -0.89 9.56 6.00
C VAL A 53 -0.46 8.86 4.72
N VAL A 54 -0.21 9.65 3.68
CA VAL A 54 0.32 9.18 2.39
C VAL A 54 1.66 9.85 2.12
N LEU A 55 2.63 9.04 1.69
CA LEU A 55 3.99 9.47 1.35
C LEU A 55 4.60 8.48 0.37
N GLY A 56 5.70 8.78 -0.29
CA GLY A 56 6.35 7.84 -1.21
C GLY A 56 7.74 8.33 -1.65
N ASP A 57 8.46 7.45 -2.34
CA ASP A 57 9.78 7.75 -2.91
C ASP A 57 10.80 8.13 -1.81
N SER A 58 11.05 7.18 -0.91
CA SER A 58 11.89 7.41 0.28
C SER A 58 13.36 7.01 0.11
N ARG A 59 13.74 6.46 -1.05
CA ARG A 59 15.10 6.04 -1.35
C ARG A 59 16.12 7.17 -1.25
N ASP A 60 17.41 6.84 -1.16
CA ASP A 60 18.57 7.73 -1.23
C ASP A 60 18.81 8.68 -0.04
N ASN A 61 17.83 8.95 0.84
CA ASN A 61 18.01 9.86 1.97
C ASN A 61 17.32 9.36 3.25
N ASP A 62 17.98 8.42 3.92
CA ASP A 62 17.50 7.86 5.19
C ASP A 62 17.26 8.93 6.25
N GLY A 63 18.04 10.01 6.23
CA GLY A 63 17.90 11.12 7.18
C GLY A 63 16.58 11.85 7.03
N VAL A 64 16.20 12.15 5.79
CA VAL A 64 14.90 12.74 5.47
C VAL A 64 13.79 11.75 5.75
N PHE A 65 13.92 10.50 5.32
CA PHE A 65 12.88 9.50 5.56
C PHE A 65 12.58 9.29 7.05
N LYS A 66 13.60 9.27 7.91
CA LYS A 66 13.40 9.21 9.37
C LYS A 66 12.64 10.42 9.91
N LYS A 67 12.92 11.64 9.43
CA LYS A 67 12.16 12.84 9.80
C LYS A 67 10.70 12.76 9.30
N ILE A 68 10.48 12.26 8.09
CA ILE A 68 9.16 11.99 7.49
C ILE A 68 8.34 11.02 8.36
N LEU A 69 8.94 9.89 8.74
CA LEU A 69 8.27 8.90 9.62
C LEU A 69 7.94 9.50 11.00
N ALA A 70 8.89 10.24 11.60
CA ALA A 70 8.68 10.90 12.88
C ALA A 70 7.55 11.94 12.80
N LEU A 71 7.50 12.73 11.73
CA LEU A 71 6.41 13.68 11.48
C LEU A 71 5.09 12.95 11.28
N ALA A 72 5.03 11.92 10.43
CA ALA A 72 3.81 11.14 10.18
C ALA A 72 3.22 10.58 11.47
N LYS A 73 4.07 10.08 12.38
CA LYS A 73 3.67 9.55 13.69
C LYS A 73 2.92 10.58 14.54
N THR A 74 3.28 11.89 14.47
CA THR A 74 2.64 12.93 15.29
C THR A 74 1.15 13.13 14.97
N TYR A 75 0.70 12.69 13.79
CA TYR A 75 -0.71 12.75 13.38
C TYR A 75 -1.53 11.56 13.90
N ASN A 76 -0.92 10.61 14.61
CA ASN A 76 -1.57 9.40 15.12
C ASN A 76 -2.42 8.70 14.04
N PRO A 77 -1.84 8.40 12.86
CA PRO A 77 -2.61 7.91 11.72
C PRO A 77 -3.11 6.48 11.95
N LEU A 78 -4.30 6.18 11.43
CA LEU A 78 -4.84 4.82 11.38
C LEU A 78 -3.91 3.88 10.61
N PHE A 79 -3.28 4.39 9.55
CA PHE A 79 -2.22 3.73 8.79
C PHE A 79 -1.38 4.76 8.01
N ILE A 80 -0.22 4.32 7.55
CA ILE A 80 0.60 5.02 6.56
C ILE A 80 0.56 4.23 5.24
N LEU A 81 0.32 4.94 4.13
CA LEU A 81 0.41 4.41 2.78
C LEU A 81 1.66 4.98 2.11
N HIS A 82 2.61 4.12 1.78
CA HIS A 82 3.83 4.45 1.06
C HIS A 82 3.70 4.09 -0.42
N GLY A 83 4.04 5.01 -1.28
CA GLY A 83 3.81 4.91 -2.72
C GLY A 83 4.85 4.16 -3.54
N GLY A 84 5.76 3.44 -2.91
CA GLY A 84 6.84 2.73 -3.62
C GLY A 84 8.13 3.54 -3.70
N ASP A 85 9.13 2.99 -4.40
CA ASP A 85 10.47 3.53 -4.51
C ASP A 85 11.13 3.78 -3.15
N TYR A 86 11.05 2.75 -2.27
CA TYR A 86 11.77 2.74 -0.99
C TYR A 86 13.24 2.29 -1.14
N SER A 87 13.61 1.77 -2.29
CA SER A 87 14.94 1.25 -2.63
C SER A 87 15.40 1.75 -3.99
N ASN A 88 16.70 1.64 -4.29
CA ASN A 88 17.24 1.97 -5.60
C ASN A 88 17.25 0.78 -6.56
N LYS A 89 17.44 -0.44 -6.03
CA LYS A 89 17.62 -1.67 -6.81
C LYS A 89 16.78 -2.83 -6.27
N GLY A 90 15.99 -2.62 -5.24
CA GLY A 90 15.18 -3.66 -4.61
C GLY A 90 16.00 -4.77 -3.98
N SER A 91 17.22 -4.51 -3.51
CA SER A 91 18.05 -5.50 -2.86
C SER A 91 17.52 -5.85 -1.45
N ASN A 92 17.88 -7.04 -0.96
CA ASN A 92 17.55 -7.43 0.41
C ASN A 92 18.08 -6.43 1.44
N THR A 93 19.30 -5.93 1.26
CA THR A 93 19.92 -4.95 2.19
C THR A 93 19.16 -3.64 2.24
N GLU A 94 18.75 -3.10 1.07
CA GLU A 94 17.93 -1.88 1.02
C GLU A 94 16.56 -2.11 1.67
N THR A 95 15.95 -3.27 1.42
CA THR A 95 14.68 -3.65 2.05
C THR A 95 14.84 -3.81 3.56
N ASP A 96 15.92 -4.43 4.05
CA ASP A 96 16.20 -4.54 5.48
C ASP A 96 16.36 -3.16 6.14
N ASN A 97 17.07 -2.24 5.51
CA ASN A 97 17.26 -0.88 6.01
C ASN A 97 15.92 -0.13 6.06
N PHE A 98 15.11 -0.23 5.02
CA PHE A 98 13.76 0.36 5.00
C PHE A 98 12.89 -0.19 6.14
N LEU A 99 12.80 -1.50 6.26
CA LEU A 99 12.03 -2.15 7.33
C LEU A 99 12.52 -1.77 8.72
N ALA A 100 13.84 -1.69 8.92
CA ALA A 100 14.41 -1.28 10.19
C ALA A 100 14.03 0.17 10.57
N MET A 101 13.95 1.10 9.60
CA MET A 101 13.48 2.46 9.85
C MET A 101 11.99 2.50 10.20
N VAL A 102 11.16 1.77 9.45
CA VAL A 102 9.71 1.67 9.72
C VAL A 102 9.47 1.06 11.11
N ASP A 103 10.05 -0.10 11.39
CA ASP A 103 9.89 -0.80 12.65
C ASP A 103 10.50 -0.03 13.85
N GLY A 104 11.56 0.75 13.61
CA GLY A 104 12.21 1.56 14.66
C GLY A 104 11.46 2.84 15.03
N ILE A 105 10.75 3.47 14.09
CA ILE A 105 10.15 4.79 14.31
C ILE A 105 8.63 4.72 14.47
N VAL A 106 7.96 3.88 13.67
CA VAL A 106 6.49 3.75 13.64
C VAL A 106 6.02 2.29 13.92
N PRO A 107 6.57 1.58 14.93
CA PRO A 107 6.32 0.15 15.14
C PRO A 107 4.84 -0.20 15.33
N GLU A 108 4.05 0.73 15.87
CA GLU A 108 2.63 0.50 16.17
C GLU A 108 1.68 0.95 15.04
N VAL A 109 2.20 1.68 14.04
CA VAL A 109 1.38 2.20 12.94
C VAL A 109 1.34 1.17 11.81
N PRO A 110 0.16 0.73 11.35
CA PRO A 110 0.04 -0.08 10.14
C PRO A 110 0.70 0.63 8.95
N PHE A 111 1.56 -0.08 8.21
CA PHE A 111 2.33 0.51 7.12
C PHE A 111 2.18 -0.33 5.84
N PHE A 112 1.60 0.25 4.80
CA PHE A 112 1.33 -0.40 3.53
C PHE A 112 2.14 0.25 2.42
N VAL A 113 2.64 -0.57 1.49
CA VAL A 113 3.52 -0.10 0.40
C VAL A 113 2.93 -0.51 -0.95
N VAL A 114 2.73 0.46 -1.83
CA VAL A 114 2.50 0.24 -3.26
C VAL A 114 3.86 -0.09 -3.89
N ILE A 115 3.92 -1.02 -4.82
CA ILE A 115 5.18 -1.32 -5.51
C ILE A 115 5.57 -0.19 -6.46
N GLY A 116 6.84 0.25 -6.42
CA GLY A 116 7.42 1.21 -7.35
C GLY A 116 8.30 0.55 -8.41
N ASN A 117 8.83 1.32 -9.34
CA ASN A 117 9.63 0.80 -10.44
C ASN A 117 11.11 0.50 -10.07
N HIS A 118 11.54 0.87 -8.88
CA HIS A 118 12.87 0.53 -8.35
C HIS A 118 12.90 -0.76 -7.54
N GLU A 119 11.75 -1.34 -7.21
CA GLU A 119 11.66 -2.55 -6.40
C GLU A 119 11.93 -3.83 -7.21
N ASN A 120 12.58 -4.80 -6.56
CA ASN A 120 12.65 -6.17 -7.06
C ASN A 120 11.39 -6.94 -6.63
N LYS A 121 10.59 -7.39 -7.61
CA LYS A 121 9.30 -8.08 -7.35
C LYS A 121 9.43 -9.29 -6.41
N LYS A 122 10.49 -10.07 -6.54
CA LYS A 122 10.67 -11.24 -5.66
C LYS A 122 10.88 -10.82 -4.22
N VAL A 123 11.80 -9.88 -3.98
CA VAL A 123 12.09 -9.37 -2.63
C VAL A 123 10.86 -8.66 -2.06
N PHE A 124 10.16 -7.88 -2.88
CA PHE A 124 8.93 -7.20 -2.47
C PHE A 124 7.86 -8.22 -2.02
N ALA A 125 7.56 -9.23 -2.83
CA ALA A 125 6.56 -10.24 -2.49
C ALA A 125 6.92 -11.03 -1.22
N GLU A 126 8.23 -11.33 -1.01
CA GLU A 126 8.71 -12.09 0.14
C GLU A 126 8.76 -11.29 1.45
N ARG A 127 8.93 -9.97 1.38
CA ARG A 127 9.26 -9.13 2.54
C ARG A 127 8.22 -8.03 2.82
N ILE A 128 7.67 -7.43 1.78
CA ILE A 128 6.75 -6.28 1.86
C ILE A 128 5.30 -6.74 1.75
N GLY A 129 4.90 -7.38 0.64
CA GLY A 129 3.55 -7.87 0.48
C GLY A 129 3.10 -8.04 -0.97
N PRO A 130 1.79 -8.10 -1.21
CA PRO A 130 1.23 -8.27 -2.54
C PRO A 130 1.40 -7.01 -3.40
N PHE A 131 1.45 -7.17 -4.73
CA PHE A 131 1.57 -6.07 -5.68
C PHE A 131 0.28 -5.26 -5.80
N ASN A 132 -0.85 -5.95 -5.77
CA ASN A 132 -2.18 -5.35 -5.70
C ASN A 132 -2.81 -5.69 -4.35
N PHE A 133 -3.43 -4.71 -3.69
CA PHE A 133 -4.15 -4.97 -2.44
C PHE A 133 -5.30 -3.99 -2.24
N THR A 134 -6.21 -4.37 -1.38
CA THR A 134 -7.31 -3.50 -0.97
C THR A 134 -7.42 -3.51 0.56
N LEU A 135 -7.44 -2.32 1.14
CA LEU A 135 -7.81 -2.11 2.53
C LEU A 135 -9.30 -1.73 2.54
N ASP A 136 -10.13 -2.50 3.22
CA ASP A 136 -11.58 -2.30 3.25
C ASP A 136 -12.12 -2.30 4.67
N SER A 137 -12.95 -1.31 4.99
CA SER A 137 -13.70 -1.26 6.24
C SER A 137 -15.10 -0.70 6.00
N ALA A 138 -16.09 -1.56 6.13
CA ALA A 138 -17.50 -1.13 6.10
C ALA A 138 -17.81 -0.19 7.24
N ARG A 139 -17.23 -0.41 8.44
CA ARG A 139 -17.41 0.42 9.62
C ARG A 139 -16.93 1.85 9.41
N LEU A 140 -15.79 2.04 8.74
CA LEU A 140 -15.24 3.37 8.44
C LEU A 140 -15.68 3.91 7.08
N LYS A 141 -16.51 3.16 6.34
CA LYS A 141 -16.90 3.48 4.96
C LYS A 141 -15.67 3.75 4.06
N LEU A 142 -14.56 3.10 4.37
CA LEU A 142 -13.24 3.30 3.78
C LEU A 142 -12.89 2.17 2.85
N ARG A 143 -12.38 2.50 1.66
CA ARG A 143 -11.72 1.57 0.77
C ARG A 143 -10.49 2.22 0.14
N VAL A 144 -9.34 1.57 0.25
CA VAL A 144 -8.10 1.97 -0.41
C VAL A 144 -7.68 0.85 -1.35
N ILE A 145 -7.57 1.13 -2.62
CA ILE A 145 -7.21 0.17 -3.66
C ILE A 145 -5.82 0.53 -4.17
N ALA A 146 -4.84 -0.32 -3.96
CA ALA A 146 -3.50 -0.21 -4.49
C ALA A 146 -3.34 -1.11 -5.71
N VAL A 147 -2.81 -0.57 -6.82
CA VAL A 147 -2.67 -1.28 -8.09
C VAL A 147 -1.23 -1.15 -8.61
N ASP A 148 -0.66 -2.26 -9.03
CA ASP A 148 0.68 -2.34 -9.63
C ASP A 148 0.68 -1.72 -11.04
N ASN A 149 1.52 -0.72 -11.24
CA ASN A 149 1.81 -0.15 -12.57
C ASN A 149 3.31 0.17 -12.75
N GLU A 150 4.18 -0.54 -12.00
CA GLU A 150 5.63 -0.29 -11.93
C GLU A 150 6.32 -0.35 -13.32
N ASN A 151 5.71 -1.01 -14.29
CA ASN A 151 6.21 -1.12 -15.68
C ASN A 151 5.76 0.00 -16.61
N TYR A 152 5.27 1.14 -16.11
CA TYR A 152 4.77 2.26 -16.92
C TYR A 152 3.58 1.92 -17.82
N LEU A 153 2.73 1.01 -17.39
CA LEU A 153 1.51 0.65 -18.10
C LEU A 153 0.51 0.00 -17.13
N LEU A 154 -0.75 -0.03 -17.50
CA LEU A 154 -1.79 -0.76 -16.82
C LEU A 154 -2.35 -1.81 -17.78
N LYS A 155 -2.16 -3.08 -17.46
CA LYS A 155 -2.61 -4.22 -18.28
C LYS A 155 -3.99 -4.71 -17.87
N ASP A 156 -4.51 -5.64 -18.64
CA ASP A 156 -5.82 -6.26 -18.38
C ASP A 156 -5.95 -6.85 -16.97
N PRO A 157 -4.98 -7.61 -16.42
CA PRO A 157 -5.11 -8.15 -15.06
C PRO A 157 -5.24 -7.08 -13.98
N GLU A 158 -4.48 -5.98 -14.08
CA GLU A 158 -4.52 -4.87 -13.13
C GLU A 158 -5.82 -4.05 -13.30
N LEU A 159 -6.27 -3.85 -14.56
CA LEU A 159 -7.56 -3.21 -14.87
C LEU A 159 -8.74 -4.04 -14.38
N GLU A 160 -8.72 -5.36 -14.59
CA GLU A 160 -9.74 -6.28 -14.07
C GLU A 160 -9.78 -6.24 -12.55
N TYR A 161 -8.61 -6.28 -11.88
CA TYR A 161 -8.52 -6.14 -10.44
C TYR A 161 -9.15 -4.82 -9.98
N LEU A 162 -8.73 -3.69 -10.56
CA LEU A 162 -9.25 -2.36 -10.22
C LEU A 162 -10.77 -2.31 -10.36
N ASN A 163 -11.31 -2.74 -11.51
CA ASN A 163 -12.74 -2.72 -11.78
C ASN A 163 -13.52 -3.60 -10.80
N CYS A 164 -13.01 -4.78 -10.47
CA CYS A 164 -13.58 -5.66 -9.47
C CYS A 164 -13.65 -4.99 -8.10
N GLN A 165 -12.56 -4.30 -7.69
CA GLN A 165 -12.52 -3.61 -6.41
C GLN A 165 -13.43 -2.37 -6.40
N LEU A 166 -13.52 -1.62 -7.49
CA LEU A 166 -14.39 -0.46 -7.62
C LEU A 166 -15.88 -0.85 -7.61
N ALA A 167 -16.25 -2.03 -8.08
CA ALA A 167 -17.63 -2.52 -8.00
C ALA A 167 -18.16 -2.64 -6.56
N ALA A 168 -17.27 -2.81 -5.58
CA ALA A 168 -17.60 -2.88 -4.14
C ALA A 168 -17.16 -1.61 -3.39
N LYS A 169 -17.17 -0.45 -4.05
CA LYS A 169 -16.74 0.84 -3.50
C LYS A 169 -17.45 1.20 -2.19
N ARG A 170 -16.79 2.05 -1.42
CA ARG A 170 -17.33 2.70 -0.21
C ARG A 170 -17.53 4.20 -0.47
N GLU A 171 -18.16 4.91 0.45
CA GLU A 171 -18.30 6.36 0.37
C GLU A 171 -16.95 7.06 0.24
N ASN A 172 -15.93 6.58 0.96
CA ASN A 172 -14.57 7.08 0.90
C ASN A 172 -13.69 6.04 0.19
N THR A 173 -13.66 6.08 -1.15
CA THR A 173 -12.83 5.19 -1.98
C THR A 173 -11.64 5.94 -2.51
N PHE A 174 -10.45 5.43 -2.20
CA PHE A 174 -9.15 5.94 -2.65
C PHE A 174 -8.46 4.92 -3.55
N VAL A 175 -7.75 5.42 -4.56
CA VAL A 175 -6.92 4.58 -5.42
C VAL A 175 -5.48 5.06 -5.36
N ALA A 176 -4.52 4.16 -5.29
CA ALA A 176 -3.10 4.48 -5.25
C ALA A 176 -2.33 3.65 -6.29
N MET A 177 -1.46 4.30 -7.05
CA MET A 177 -0.56 3.72 -8.03
C MET A 177 0.76 4.47 -8.00
N HIS A 178 1.87 3.78 -8.24
CA HIS A 178 3.17 4.45 -8.21
C HIS A 178 3.29 5.50 -9.31
N ILE A 179 3.13 5.13 -10.58
CA ILE A 179 3.36 6.01 -11.71
C ILE A 179 2.06 6.74 -12.09
N PRO A 180 2.06 8.08 -12.24
CA PRO A 180 0.87 8.83 -12.64
C PRO A 180 0.49 8.58 -14.10
N PRO A 181 -0.81 8.66 -14.46
CA PRO A 181 -1.26 8.63 -15.84
C PRO A 181 -0.81 9.91 -16.57
N ARG A 182 -0.56 9.79 -17.87
CA ARG A 182 -0.24 10.94 -18.72
C ARG A 182 -1.46 11.86 -18.86
N THR A 183 -1.25 13.14 -18.53
CA THR A 183 -2.21 14.23 -18.71
C THR A 183 -1.53 15.43 -19.37
N GLU A 184 -2.26 16.52 -19.63
CA GLU A 184 -1.65 17.78 -20.08
C GLU A 184 -0.71 18.37 -19.03
N ARG A 185 -1.08 18.25 -17.73
CA ARG A 185 -0.28 18.73 -16.60
C ARG A 185 0.89 17.81 -16.27
N TRP A 186 0.64 16.50 -16.25
CA TRP A 186 1.62 15.46 -15.97
C TRP A 186 1.99 14.73 -17.27
N ASN A 187 3.02 15.21 -17.95
CA ASN A 187 3.37 14.74 -19.29
C ASN A 187 4.74 14.09 -19.41
N LEU A 188 5.53 14.10 -18.33
CA LEU A 188 6.84 13.47 -18.21
C LEU A 188 6.84 12.42 -17.10
N HIS A 189 7.57 11.33 -17.27
CA HIS A 189 7.64 10.21 -16.32
C HIS A 189 6.27 9.68 -15.94
N THR A 190 5.42 9.46 -16.94
CA THR A 190 4.04 9.04 -16.81
C THR A 190 3.74 7.85 -17.71
N PHE A 191 2.65 7.13 -17.48
CA PHE A 191 2.24 6.06 -18.38
C PHE A 191 1.06 6.48 -19.27
N SER A 192 0.99 5.88 -20.46
CA SER A 192 -0.08 6.13 -21.46
C SER A 192 -0.93 4.89 -21.72
N ALA A 193 -0.32 3.70 -21.73
CA ALA A 193 -1.03 2.45 -22.01
C ALA A 193 -1.91 2.06 -20.80
N GLY A 194 -3.25 2.09 -20.98
CA GLY A 194 -4.23 1.87 -19.93
C GLY A 194 -4.61 3.13 -19.11
N ALA A 195 -4.03 4.30 -19.44
CA ALA A 195 -4.31 5.54 -18.69
C ALA A 195 -5.74 6.06 -18.94
N ALA A 196 -6.27 5.90 -20.15
CA ALA A 196 -7.63 6.29 -20.49
C ALA A 196 -8.65 5.40 -19.77
N GLU A 197 -8.42 4.09 -19.76
CA GLU A 197 -9.22 3.08 -19.08
C GLU A 197 -9.24 3.34 -17.58
N LEU A 198 -8.06 3.56 -16.97
CA LEU A 198 -7.93 3.96 -15.57
C LEU A 198 -8.79 5.18 -15.25
N THR A 199 -8.54 6.29 -15.96
CA THR A 199 -9.18 7.57 -15.62
C THR A 199 -10.69 7.54 -15.83
N ASN A 200 -11.18 6.74 -16.80
CA ASN A 200 -12.62 6.47 -16.98
C ASN A 200 -13.17 5.68 -15.78
N ALA A 201 -12.53 4.56 -15.42
CA ALA A 201 -12.97 3.74 -14.31
C ALA A 201 -13.04 4.52 -12.99
N LEU A 202 -12.05 5.38 -12.71
CA LEU A 202 -12.06 6.22 -11.52
C LEU A 202 -13.23 7.22 -11.53
N ALA A 203 -13.48 7.88 -12.66
CA ALA A 203 -14.55 8.87 -12.81
C ALA A 203 -15.95 8.21 -12.73
N GLU A 204 -16.18 7.13 -13.46
CA GLU A 204 -17.45 6.39 -13.48
C GLU A 204 -17.82 5.83 -12.10
N ASN A 205 -16.83 5.50 -11.28
CA ASN A 205 -17.03 5.02 -9.92
C ASN A 205 -16.98 6.12 -8.86
N ALA A 206 -16.87 7.39 -9.24
CA ALA A 206 -16.81 8.54 -8.33
C ALA A 206 -15.76 8.33 -7.22
N VAL A 207 -14.54 7.93 -7.61
CA VAL A 207 -13.43 7.76 -6.67
C VAL A 207 -13.16 9.08 -5.96
N THR A 208 -13.03 9.03 -4.64
CA THR A 208 -12.90 10.22 -3.79
C THR A 208 -11.59 10.97 -4.08
N LEU A 209 -10.49 10.22 -4.22
CA LEU A 209 -9.16 10.78 -4.47
C LEU A 209 -8.22 9.70 -5.00
N ALA A 210 -7.39 10.04 -5.99
CA ALA A 210 -6.33 9.19 -6.48
C ALA A 210 -4.95 9.72 -6.04
N PHE A 211 -4.07 8.82 -5.59
CA PHE A 211 -2.70 9.11 -5.20
C PHE A 211 -1.73 8.50 -6.21
N TYR A 212 -0.75 9.31 -6.60
CA TYR A 212 0.36 8.94 -7.46
C TYR A 212 1.68 9.40 -6.84
N PHE A 213 2.79 8.85 -7.33
CA PHE A 213 4.13 9.06 -6.78
C PHE A 213 5.15 9.26 -7.91
N HIS A 214 6.37 8.72 -7.82
CA HIS A 214 7.35 8.61 -8.91
C HIS A 214 7.95 9.93 -9.39
N ILE A 215 7.17 10.98 -9.50
CA ILE A 215 7.66 12.31 -9.87
C ILE A 215 7.94 13.08 -8.59
N HIS A 216 9.14 13.11 -8.12
CA HIS A 216 9.56 13.58 -6.79
C HIS A 216 9.18 15.03 -6.49
N VAL A 217 7.89 15.32 -6.49
CA VAL A 217 7.24 16.61 -6.18
C VAL A 217 5.97 16.40 -5.38
N TYR A 218 5.40 17.47 -4.86
CA TYR A 218 3.99 17.56 -4.52
C TYR A 218 3.24 18.28 -5.63
N ASP A 219 2.19 17.68 -6.18
CA ASP A 219 1.33 18.32 -7.16
C ASP A 219 -0.12 17.84 -7.05
N ARG A 220 -1.05 18.62 -7.60
CA ARG A 220 -2.48 18.33 -7.60
C ARG A 220 -3.09 18.60 -8.97
N ASP A 221 -4.01 17.74 -9.39
CA ASP A 221 -4.83 17.91 -10.57
C ASP A 221 -6.24 17.38 -10.35
N VAL A 222 -7.15 17.65 -11.26
CA VAL A 222 -8.48 17.05 -11.31
C VAL A 222 -8.64 16.34 -12.64
N ILE A 223 -8.54 15.02 -12.63
CA ILE A 223 -8.56 14.20 -13.85
C ILE A 223 -9.97 13.63 -14.02
N LYS A 224 -10.69 14.07 -15.08
CA LYS A 224 -12.10 13.67 -15.36
C LYS A 224 -13.03 13.83 -14.12
N GLY A 225 -12.82 14.89 -13.35
CA GLY A 225 -13.61 15.17 -12.16
C GLY A 225 -13.10 14.48 -10.88
N VAL A 226 -12.09 13.60 -10.96
CA VAL A 226 -11.50 12.94 -9.80
C VAL A 226 -10.30 13.74 -9.30
N PRO A 227 -10.32 14.23 -8.03
CA PRO A 227 -9.15 14.81 -7.41
C PRO A 227 -7.99 13.84 -7.43
N SER A 228 -6.80 14.33 -7.77
CA SER A 228 -5.59 13.52 -7.95
C SER A 228 -4.39 14.23 -7.36
N ILE A 229 -3.53 13.51 -6.66
CA ILE A 229 -2.35 14.06 -5.98
C ILE A 229 -1.12 13.24 -6.36
N ILE A 230 -0.03 13.92 -6.74
CA ILE A 230 1.32 13.35 -6.71
C ILE A 230 1.93 13.71 -5.35
N THR A 231 2.43 12.69 -4.63
CA THR A 231 3.06 12.85 -3.32
C THR A 231 4.29 11.94 -3.18
N ALA A 232 5.41 12.37 -3.73
CA ALA A 232 6.64 11.62 -3.92
C ALA A 232 7.86 12.31 -3.27
N GLY A 233 7.68 12.89 -2.09
CA GLY A 233 8.70 13.69 -1.39
C GLY A 233 9.21 13.09 -0.08
N ALA A 234 9.35 11.74 0.02
CA ALA A 234 9.73 11.13 1.30
C ALA A 234 11.24 10.88 1.47
N GLY A 235 12.09 11.28 0.51
CA GLY A 235 13.55 11.11 0.64
C GLY A 235 14.32 11.13 -0.67
N ALA A 236 13.74 10.65 -1.77
CA ALA A 236 14.39 10.66 -3.07
C ALA A 236 14.79 12.08 -3.52
N PRO A 237 15.82 12.23 -4.38
CA PRO A 237 16.21 13.53 -4.92
C PRO A 237 15.04 14.24 -5.57
N LEU A 238 14.76 15.47 -5.16
CA LEU A 238 13.60 16.23 -5.63
C LEU A 238 13.73 16.62 -7.11
N SER A 239 12.62 16.61 -7.85
CA SER A 239 12.53 16.97 -9.26
C SER A 239 12.35 18.47 -9.41
N VAL A 240 13.47 19.23 -9.48
CA VAL A 240 13.47 20.70 -9.47
C VAL A 240 13.24 21.35 -10.83
N PHE A 241 13.30 20.58 -11.94
CA PHE A 241 13.16 21.12 -13.31
C PHE A 241 12.25 20.25 -14.16
N GLY A 242 11.45 20.88 -15.02
CA GLY A 242 10.66 20.20 -16.04
C GLY A 242 9.35 19.57 -15.58
N PHE A 243 9.02 19.66 -14.29
CA PHE A 243 7.80 19.12 -13.74
C PHE A 243 6.91 20.21 -13.14
N SER A 244 5.60 19.98 -13.16
CA SER A 244 4.64 20.75 -12.39
C SER A 244 4.73 20.38 -10.91
N GLY A 245 4.34 21.29 -10.04
CA GLY A 245 4.30 21.04 -8.59
C GLY A 245 5.48 21.59 -7.81
N GLU A 246 5.50 21.31 -6.53
CA GLU A 246 6.53 21.79 -5.60
C GLU A 246 7.55 20.68 -5.31
N PRO A 247 8.85 20.89 -5.59
CA PRO A 247 9.90 19.96 -5.22
C PRO A 247 10.27 20.13 -3.74
N VAL A 248 9.51 19.49 -2.86
CA VAL A 248 9.66 19.60 -1.39
C VAL A 248 9.56 18.24 -0.72
N TYR A 249 10.28 18.04 0.37
CA TYR A 249 10.08 16.89 1.24
C TYR A 249 8.81 17.09 2.08
N HIS A 250 7.90 16.12 2.02
CA HIS A 250 6.58 16.27 2.60
C HIS A 250 5.87 14.94 2.88
N ILE A 251 4.79 15.05 3.65
CA ILE A 251 3.74 14.03 3.76
C ILE A 251 2.41 14.65 3.34
N VAL A 252 1.45 13.82 2.96
CA VAL A 252 0.05 14.21 2.82
C VAL A 252 -0.77 13.59 3.94
N VAL A 253 -1.37 14.42 4.75
CA VAL A 253 -2.29 14.03 5.82
C VAL A 253 -3.70 14.03 5.27
N VAL A 254 -4.37 12.88 5.29
CA VAL A 254 -5.76 12.73 4.84
C VAL A 254 -6.64 12.59 6.06
N ARG A 255 -7.59 13.51 6.21
CA ARG A 255 -8.59 13.47 7.29
C ARG A 255 -9.96 13.14 6.72
N VAL A 256 -10.63 12.17 7.32
CA VAL A 256 -12.02 11.85 7.04
C VAL A 256 -12.82 12.26 8.26
N LYS A 257 -13.69 13.26 8.08
CA LYS A 257 -14.53 13.79 9.17
C LYS A 257 -15.97 13.94 8.71
N ASN A 258 -16.88 13.18 9.32
CA ASN A 258 -18.30 13.13 8.94
C ASN A 258 -18.50 12.90 7.43
N ASP A 259 -17.81 11.91 6.89
CA ASP A 259 -17.75 11.54 5.47
C ASP A 259 -17.10 12.61 4.55
N ALA A 260 -16.70 13.78 5.07
CA ALA A 260 -15.94 14.77 4.32
C ALA A 260 -14.44 14.43 4.35
N VAL A 261 -13.82 14.42 3.18
CA VAL A 261 -12.38 14.17 3.02
C VAL A 261 -11.65 15.49 2.81
N SER A 262 -10.60 15.71 3.57
CA SER A 262 -9.66 16.82 3.38
C SER A 262 -8.23 16.33 3.36
N THR A 263 -7.38 17.05 2.63
CA THR A 263 -5.94 16.74 2.52
C THR A 263 -5.12 17.96 2.87
N GLU A 264 -4.02 17.73 3.59
CA GLU A 264 -3.04 18.74 3.95
C GLU A 264 -1.64 18.23 3.58
N MET A 265 -0.89 19.00 2.78
CA MET A 265 0.52 18.75 2.54
C MET A 265 1.33 19.41 3.65
N VAL A 266 2.17 18.61 4.31
CA VAL A 266 3.00 19.08 5.42
C VAL A 266 4.47 18.89 5.05
N LYS A 267 5.20 20.01 4.97
CA LYS A 267 6.60 20.03 4.58
C LYS A 267 7.50 19.57 5.74
N VAL A 268 8.59 18.93 5.36
CA VAL A 268 9.70 18.58 6.26
C VAL A 268 10.92 19.39 5.86
N ASN A 269 11.51 20.08 6.80
CA ASN A 269 12.77 20.80 6.58
C ASN A 269 13.94 19.79 6.62
N GLU A 270 14.90 19.98 5.72
CA GLU A 270 16.15 19.20 5.66
C GLU A 270 16.94 19.21 6.97
#